data_c906f81fde0b7dfce447666fd3ac1269
#
_entry.id   c906f81fde0b7dfce447666fd3ac1269
#
_cell.length_a   1.000
_cell.length_b   1.000
_cell.length_c   1.000
_cell.angle_alpha   90.00
_cell.angle_beta   90.00
_cell.angle_gamma   90.00
#
_symmetry.space_group_name_H-M   'P 1'
#
loop_
_entity.id
_entity.type
_entity.pdbx_description
1 polymer ?
#
loop_
_entity_poly.entity_id
_entity_poly.type
_entity_poly.pdbx_seq_one_letter_code
_entity_poly.pdbx_strand_id
1 'polypeptide(L)'
;MTTLTNPVSRRTALAGLGAGGLGVALAATTRQASAQDAAADMAGHPLVGTWIVDPEPDNPANVPSLVTYSSDGIVIDPVAGFAGSWEPTGPRTAVFTLSGIPGDGSGGYIAIRGPVEVEEATDMTNGPYTVTIVGADGTVQATVEGTGRATRLPAESGEPGMPLAGFPTWTPATPEAATPTT
;
A
#
# COMPACT_ATOMS: atom_id res chain seq x y z
N MET A 1 3.39 -25.26 50.38
CA MET A 1 2.97 -24.88 48.99
C MET A 1 3.99 -25.42 48.03
N THR A 2 3.68 -26.55 47.40
CA THR A 2 4.61 -27.29 46.54
C THR A 2 4.09 -27.20 45.12
N THR A 3 4.75 -26.43 44.29
CA THR A 3 4.47 -26.29 42.83
C THR A 3 5.06 -27.50 42.11
N LEU A 4 4.21 -28.37 41.59
CA LEU A 4 4.59 -29.47 40.70
C LEU A 4 4.68 -28.95 39.29
N THR A 5 5.90 -28.72 38.81
CA THR A 5 6.20 -28.45 37.41
C THR A 5 6.28 -29.77 36.65
N ASN A 6 5.33 -30.03 35.77
CA ASN A 6 5.27 -31.26 34.96
C ASN A 6 6.09 -31.03 33.67
N PRO A 7 7.25 -31.68 33.46
CA PRO A 7 7.99 -31.53 32.20
C PRO A 7 7.33 -32.37 31.12
N VAL A 8 6.71 -31.69 30.13
CA VAL A 8 6.20 -32.34 28.92
C VAL A 8 7.39 -32.90 28.14
N SER A 9 7.52 -34.20 28.08
CA SER A 9 8.58 -34.90 27.40
C SER A 9 8.45 -34.73 25.88
N ARG A 10 9.53 -34.26 25.23
CA ARG A 10 9.63 -34.09 23.75
C ARG A 10 9.36 -35.36 22.94
N ARG A 11 9.34 -36.55 23.58
CA ARG A 11 9.06 -37.82 22.92
C ARG A 11 7.57 -38.09 22.68
N THR A 12 6.66 -37.44 23.41
CA THR A 12 5.21 -37.61 23.22
C THR A 12 4.67 -36.81 22.03
N ALA A 13 5.39 -35.78 21.58
CA ALA A 13 5.01 -34.95 20.42
C ALA A 13 5.23 -35.65 19.05
N LEU A 14 6.05 -36.70 18.99
CA LEU A 14 6.33 -37.40 17.72
C LEU A 14 5.40 -38.58 17.43
N ALA A 15 4.66 -39.09 18.39
CA ALA A 15 3.79 -40.27 18.19
C ALA A 15 2.41 -39.95 17.59
N GLY A 16 2.04 -38.65 17.45
CA GLY A 16 0.78 -38.19 16.86
C GLY A 16 0.78 -38.00 15.34
N LEU A 17 1.92 -38.20 14.68
CA LEU A 17 2.09 -37.93 13.25
C LEU A 17 1.74 -39.09 12.29
N GLY A 18 1.26 -40.22 12.81
CA GLY A 18 1.13 -41.44 11.99
C GLY A 18 -0.20 -41.58 11.20
N ALA A 19 -1.28 -40.89 11.50
CA ALA A 19 -2.58 -41.08 10.84
C ALA A 19 -3.20 -39.82 10.22
N GLY A 20 -2.67 -38.63 10.52
CA GLY A 20 -3.15 -37.34 9.97
C GLY A 20 -2.17 -36.65 9.02
N GLY A 21 -0.98 -37.22 8.81
CA GLY A 21 0.14 -36.54 8.15
C GLY A 21 -0.05 -36.26 6.66
N LEU A 22 -0.82 -37.08 5.96
CA LEU A 22 -1.04 -36.90 4.52
C LEU A 22 -1.99 -35.73 4.19
N GLY A 23 -3.00 -35.47 5.04
CA GLY A 23 -3.96 -34.37 4.81
C GLY A 23 -3.35 -33.00 5.07
N VAL A 24 -2.48 -32.88 6.07
CA VAL A 24 -1.82 -31.60 6.40
C VAL A 24 -0.73 -31.27 5.39
N ALA A 25 0.00 -32.26 4.89
CA ALA A 25 1.02 -32.07 3.87
C ALA A 25 0.42 -31.63 2.52
N LEU A 26 -0.73 -32.21 2.11
CA LEU A 26 -1.43 -31.77 0.90
C LEU A 26 -2.00 -30.36 1.05
N ALA A 27 -2.55 -29.98 2.22
CA ALA A 27 -3.06 -28.64 2.46
C ALA A 27 -1.95 -27.58 2.51
N ALA A 28 -0.75 -27.95 2.96
CA ALA A 28 0.41 -27.07 2.95
C ALA A 28 0.98 -26.88 1.53
N THR A 29 1.03 -27.95 0.73
CA THR A 29 1.50 -27.87 -0.66
C THR A 29 0.53 -27.11 -1.57
N THR A 30 -0.79 -27.24 -1.39
CA THR A 30 -1.77 -26.47 -2.15
C THR A 30 -1.75 -24.97 -1.78
N ARG A 31 -1.53 -24.62 -0.53
CA ARG A 31 -1.34 -23.22 -0.11
C ARG A 31 -0.05 -22.63 -0.65
N GLN A 32 1.01 -23.42 -0.72
CA GLN A 32 2.30 -22.97 -1.22
C GLN A 32 2.29 -22.77 -2.74
N ALA A 33 1.61 -23.65 -3.49
CA ALA A 33 1.38 -23.49 -4.92
C ALA A 33 0.53 -22.24 -5.20
N SER A 34 -0.58 -22.03 -4.47
CA SER A 34 -1.43 -20.85 -4.63
C SER A 34 -0.69 -19.54 -4.30
N ALA A 35 0.19 -19.55 -3.31
CA ALA A 35 1.02 -18.40 -2.96
C ALA A 35 2.10 -18.10 -4.01
N GLN A 36 2.67 -19.13 -4.63
CA GLN A 36 3.63 -18.97 -5.72
C GLN A 36 2.97 -18.45 -7.00
N ASP A 37 1.79 -18.94 -7.34
CA ASP A 37 1.01 -18.47 -8.48
C ASP A 37 0.59 -17.00 -8.28
N ALA A 38 0.11 -16.64 -7.10
CA ALA A 38 -0.23 -15.26 -6.76
C ALA A 38 1.00 -14.33 -6.79
N ALA A 39 2.16 -14.78 -6.34
CA ALA A 39 3.40 -14.02 -6.40
C ALA A 39 3.89 -13.85 -7.85
N ALA A 40 3.73 -14.85 -8.70
CA ALA A 40 4.04 -14.75 -10.13
C ALA A 40 3.10 -13.78 -10.84
N ASP A 41 1.82 -13.80 -10.51
CA ASP A 41 0.81 -12.87 -11.03
C ASP A 41 1.12 -11.42 -10.60
N MET A 42 1.55 -11.21 -9.35
CA MET A 42 1.97 -9.90 -8.88
C MET A 42 3.22 -9.38 -9.60
N ALA A 43 4.24 -10.22 -9.81
CA ALA A 43 5.50 -9.80 -10.43
C ALA A 43 5.34 -9.29 -11.86
N GLY A 44 4.38 -9.86 -12.61
CA GLY A 44 4.05 -9.46 -13.98
C GLY A 44 2.93 -8.43 -14.08
N HIS A 45 2.31 -8.05 -12.98
CA HIS A 45 1.15 -7.17 -13.00
C HIS A 45 1.54 -5.74 -13.43
N PRO A 46 0.77 -5.10 -14.33
CA PRO A 46 1.10 -3.77 -14.85
C PRO A 46 1.08 -2.67 -13.80
N LEU A 47 0.51 -2.89 -12.61
CA LEU A 47 0.56 -1.94 -11.51
C LEU A 47 1.96 -1.84 -10.85
N VAL A 48 2.80 -2.88 -10.95
CA VAL A 48 4.15 -2.87 -10.38
C VAL A 48 4.97 -1.72 -10.93
N GLY A 49 5.52 -0.90 -10.06
CA GLY A 49 6.32 0.27 -10.40
C GLY A 49 5.98 1.48 -9.54
N THR A 50 6.55 2.63 -9.91
CA THR A 50 6.33 3.91 -9.23
C THR A 50 5.40 4.78 -10.04
N TRP A 51 4.50 5.46 -9.36
CA TRP A 51 3.44 6.27 -9.93
C TRP A 51 3.43 7.67 -9.29
N ILE A 52 3.22 8.67 -10.11
CA ILE A 52 2.87 10.02 -9.67
C ILE A 52 1.36 10.03 -9.49
N VAL A 53 0.89 10.13 -8.24
CA VAL A 53 -0.54 10.05 -7.89
C VAL A 53 -1.05 11.44 -7.54
N ASP A 54 -2.10 11.84 -8.24
CA ASP A 54 -2.89 13.02 -7.93
C ASP A 54 -4.22 12.56 -7.31
N PRO A 55 -4.39 12.69 -5.99
CA PRO A 55 -5.61 12.25 -5.33
C PRO A 55 -6.81 13.17 -5.57
N GLU A 56 -6.59 14.39 -6.04
CA GLU A 56 -7.64 15.36 -6.32
C GLU A 56 -7.33 16.10 -7.64
N PRO A 57 -7.44 15.45 -8.80
CA PRO A 57 -6.98 16.00 -10.07
C PRO A 57 -7.70 17.30 -10.50
N ASP A 58 -8.83 17.60 -9.92
CA ASP A 58 -9.58 18.84 -10.16
C ASP A 58 -9.20 19.98 -9.19
N ASN A 59 -8.33 19.71 -8.22
CA ASN A 59 -7.85 20.69 -7.24
C ASN A 59 -6.39 21.09 -7.53
N PRO A 60 -6.15 22.25 -8.17
CA PRO A 60 -4.80 22.68 -8.54
C PRO A 60 -3.89 23.01 -7.34
N ALA A 61 -4.44 23.11 -6.14
CA ALA A 61 -3.66 23.30 -4.91
C ALA A 61 -3.17 21.98 -4.32
N ASN A 62 -3.65 20.84 -4.84
CA ASN A 62 -3.22 19.54 -4.38
C ASN A 62 -1.82 19.22 -4.87
N VAL A 63 -1.00 18.65 -3.99
CA VAL A 63 0.36 18.24 -4.31
C VAL A 63 0.36 16.75 -4.62
N PRO A 64 0.78 16.35 -5.84
CA PRO A 64 0.92 14.95 -6.18
C PRO A 64 1.89 14.21 -5.27
N SER A 65 1.63 12.94 -5.04
CA SER A 65 2.46 12.05 -4.25
C SER A 65 3.12 10.99 -5.12
N LEU A 66 4.15 10.32 -4.59
CA LEU A 66 4.78 9.18 -5.23
C LEU A 66 4.34 7.90 -4.54
N VAL A 67 3.71 7.00 -5.28
CA VAL A 67 3.29 5.70 -4.78
C VAL A 67 4.01 4.60 -5.52
N THR A 68 4.62 3.66 -4.79
CA THR A 68 5.31 2.52 -5.37
C THR A 68 4.59 1.23 -5.00
N TYR A 69 4.25 0.45 -6.01
CA TYR A 69 3.70 -0.90 -5.88
C TYR A 69 4.81 -1.91 -6.21
N SER A 70 5.18 -2.73 -5.24
CA SER A 70 6.22 -3.74 -5.39
C SER A 70 5.65 -5.08 -5.85
N SER A 71 6.49 -5.92 -6.45
CA SER A 71 6.11 -7.25 -6.94
C SER A 71 5.81 -8.28 -5.84
N ASP A 72 6.02 -7.94 -4.59
CA ASP A 72 5.72 -8.76 -3.40
C ASP A 72 4.47 -8.30 -2.64
N GLY A 73 3.65 -7.42 -3.26
CA GLY A 73 2.36 -6.99 -2.70
C GLY A 73 2.46 -5.85 -1.70
N ILE A 74 3.60 -5.18 -1.60
CA ILE A 74 3.75 -3.98 -0.75
C ILE A 74 3.41 -2.74 -1.58
N VAL A 75 2.74 -1.78 -0.96
CA VAL A 75 2.54 -0.44 -1.50
C VAL A 75 3.02 0.60 -0.49
N ILE A 76 3.76 1.60 -0.97
CA ILE A 76 4.28 2.68 -0.13
C ILE A 76 4.05 4.04 -0.78
N ASP A 77 3.73 5.02 0.04
CA ASP A 77 3.75 6.45 -0.25
C ASP A 77 4.75 7.13 0.70
N PRO A 78 6.01 7.30 0.30
CA PRO A 78 7.04 7.85 1.16
C PRO A 78 6.86 9.35 1.42
N VAL A 79 6.10 10.07 0.57
CA VAL A 79 5.85 11.51 0.74
C VAL A 79 4.83 11.74 1.84
N ALA A 80 3.74 10.98 1.83
CA ALA A 80 2.71 11.07 2.85
C ALA A 80 3.02 10.19 4.10
N GLY A 81 4.03 9.33 4.04
CA GLY A 81 4.40 8.44 5.13
C GLY A 81 3.45 7.26 5.30
N PHE A 82 2.80 6.81 4.23
CA PHE A 82 1.90 5.66 4.25
C PHE A 82 2.58 4.40 3.72
N ALA A 83 2.20 3.25 4.28
CA ALA A 83 2.59 1.94 3.81
C ALA A 83 1.42 0.96 3.92
N GLY A 84 1.46 -0.11 3.12
CA GLY A 84 0.40 -1.09 3.13
C GLY A 84 0.61 -2.22 2.14
N SER A 85 -0.48 -2.80 1.68
CA SER A 85 -0.48 -3.93 0.76
C SER A 85 -1.42 -3.70 -0.42
N TRP A 86 -1.15 -4.44 -1.50
CA TRP A 86 -2.02 -4.52 -2.65
C TRP A 86 -2.11 -5.96 -3.15
N GLU A 87 -3.20 -6.27 -3.83
CA GLU A 87 -3.46 -7.58 -4.41
C GLU A 87 -4.10 -7.43 -5.79
N PRO A 88 -3.67 -8.20 -6.80
CA PRO A 88 -4.32 -8.24 -8.10
C PRO A 88 -5.72 -8.83 -7.98
N THR A 89 -6.69 -8.25 -8.67
CA THR A 89 -8.05 -8.76 -8.81
C THR A 89 -8.39 -9.16 -10.24
N GLY A 90 -7.48 -8.88 -11.16
CA GLY A 90 -7.56 -9.22 -12.57
C GLY A 90 -6.26 -8.85 -13.29
N PRO A 91 -6.16 -9.05 -14.59
CA PRO A 91 -4.92 -8.82 -15.34
C PRO A 91 -4.41 -7.38 -15.29
N ARG A 92 -5.29 -6.42 -15.03
CA ARG A 92 -4.98 -4.97 -14.98
C ARG A 92 -5.63 -4.28 -13.80
N THR A 93 -6.36 -5.01 -12.97
CA THR A 93 -7.09 -4.50 -11.81
C THR A 93 -6.49 -5.02 -10.51
N ALA A 94 -6.52 -4.19 -9.49
CA ALA A 94 -6.05 -4.55 -8.16
C ALA A 94 -6.87 -3.82 -7.09
N VAL A 95 -6.69 -4.23 -5.86
CA VAL A 95 -7.13 -3.48 -4.68
C VAL A 95 -5.92 -3.13 -3.82
N PHE A 96 -5.97 -2.00 -3.16
CA PHE A 96 -4.90 -1.58 -2.25
C PHE A 96 -5.44 -1.09 -0.92
N THR A 97 -4.60 -1.19 0.10
CA THR A 97 -4.77 -0.56 1.40
C THR A 97 -3.46 0.09 1.80
N LEU A 98 -3.50 1.40 2.04
CA LEU A 98 -2.42 2.18 2.64
C LEU A 98 -2.84 2.63 4.03
N SER A 99 -1.92 2.68 4.96
CA SER A 99 -2.16 3.23 6.29
C SER A 99 -0.97 4.01 6.80
N GLY A 100 -1.23 5.03 7.61
CA GLY A 100 -0.21 5.85 8.24
C GLY A 100 -0.69 6.42 9.57
N ILE A 101 0.26 6.80 10.39
CA ILE A 101 0.00 7.44 11.68
C ILE A 101 0.16 8.95 11.49
N PRO A 102 -0.83 9.78 11.88
CA PRO A 102 -0.71 11.23 11.81
C PRO A 102 0.50 11.71 12.60
N GLY A 103 1.31 12.59 11.99
CA GLY A 103 2.52 13.12 12.62
C GLY A 103 2.28 14.16 13.72
N ASP A 104 1.03 14.54 13.97
CA ASP A 104 0.61 15.54 14.96
C ASP A 104 0.53 15.01 16.40
N GLY A 105 0.79 13.72 16.61
CA GLY A 105 0.72 13.09 17.92
C GLY A 105 -0.70 12.87 18.45
N SER A 106 -1.73 13.07 17.64
CA SER A 106 -3.14 12.86 18.02
C SER A 106 -3.47 11.40 18.35
N GLY A 107 -2.59 10.48 17.92
CA GLY A 107 -2.83 9.04 17.98
C GLY A 107 -3.81 8.57 16.91
N GLY A 108 -4.10 7.27 16.91
CA GLY A 108 -4.96 6.70 15.86
C GLY A 108 -4.21 6.44 14.55
N TYR A 109 -4.96 6.33 13.45
CA TYR A 109 -4.38 6.08 12.12
C TYR A 109 -5.31 6.58 11.01
N ILE A 110 -4.74 6.75 9.82
CA ILE A 110 -5.46 6.96 8.58
C ILE A 110 -5.33 5.71 7.72
N ALA A 111 -6.43 5.25 7.13
CA ALA A 111 -6.44 4.16 6.17
C ALA A 111 -7.04 4.64 4.85
N ILE A 112 -6.35 4.36 3.74
CA ILE A 112 -6.78 4.65 2.37
C ILE A 112 -6.96 3.33 1.66
N ARG A 113 -8.13 3.11 1.04
CA ARG A 113 -8.45 1.87 0.35
C ARG A 113 -9.16 2.16 -0.95
N GLY A 114 -8.91 1.34 -1.96
CA GLY A 114 -9.65 1.43 -3.20
C GLY A 114 -9.28 0.36 -4.22
N PRO A 115 -10.13 0.18 -5.22
CA PRO A 115 -9.73 -0.51 -6.44
C PRO A 115 -8.88 0.42 -7.30
N VAL A 116 -8.05 -0.18 -8.13
CA VAL A 116 -7.24 0.51 -9.14
C VAL A 116 -7.24 -0.29 -10.42
N GLU A 117 -7.31 0.39 -11.56
CA GLU A 117 -7.20 -0.21 -12.88
C GLU A 117 -6.13 0.52 -13.68
N VAL A 118 -5.25 -0.23 -14.33
CA VAL A 118 -4.21 0.31 -15.22
C VAL A 118 -4.73 0.32 -16.65
N GLU A 119 -4.84 1.50 -17.25
CA GLU A 119 -5.25 1.68 -18.65
C GLU A 119 -4.10 1.27 -19.60
N GLU A 120 -4.43 0.41 -20.58
CA GLU A 120 -3.43 -0.14 -21.48
C GLU A 120 -2.78 0.91 -22.41
N ALA A 121 -3.60 1.85 -22.89
CA ALA A 121 -3.16 2.81 -23.90
C ALA A 121 -2.33 3.97 -23.34
N THR A 122 -2.49 4.28 -22.07
CA THR A 122 -1.99 5.53 -21.47
C THR A 122 -0.98 5.32 -20.35
N ASP A 123 -0.82 4.07 -19.89
CA ASP A 123 -0.05 3.74 -18.70
C ASP A 123 -0.43 4.64 -17.49
N MET A 124 -1.74 4.86 -17.35
CA MET A 124 -2.37 5.65 -16.30
C MET A 124 -3.26 4.77 -15.44
N THR A 125 -3.48 5.18 -14.20
CA THR A 125 -4.52 4.62 -13.37
C THR A 125 -5.56 5.69 -13.05
N ASN A 126 -6.80 5.25 -12.91
CA ASN A 126 -7.90 6.08 -12.43
C ASN A 126 -8.80 5.20 -11.55
N GLY A 127 -9.22 5.69 -10.39
CA GLY A 127 -10.05 4.88 -9.52
C GLY A 127 -10.55 5.63 -8.29
N PRO A 128 -11.69 5.20 -7.75
CA PRO A 128 -12.20 5.71 -6.49
C PRO A 128 -11.36 5.20 -5.32
N TYR A 129 -11.30 6.00 -4.27
CA TYR A 129 -10.70 5.58 -3.00
C TYR A 129 -11.54 6.09 -1.83
N THR A 130 -11.36 5.45 -0.68
CA THR A 130 -11.97 5.86 0.58
C THR A 130 -10.87 6.10 1.61
N VAL A 131 -10.90 7.25 2.25
CA VAL A 131 -10.05 7.60 3.40
C VAL A 131 -10.85 7.41 4.66
N THR A 132 -10.36 6.61 5.60
CA THR A 132 -10.95 6.44 6.93
C THR A 132 -9.99 7.00 7.98
N ILE A 133 -10.45 7.92 8.79
CA ILE A 133 -9.69 8.49 9.91
C ILE A 133 -10.19 7.84 11.19
N VAL A 134 -9.29 7.23 11.93
CA VAL A 134 -9.57 6.54 13.18
C VAL A 134 -8.83 7.22 14.31
N GLY A 135 -9.55 7.57 15.38
CA GLY A 135 -8.98 8.21 16.56
C GLY A 135 -8.17 7.24 17.43
N ALA A 136 -7.47 7.77 18.42
CA ALA A 136 -6.67 7.01 19.38
C ALA A 136 -7.49 5.98 20.20
N ASP A 137 -8.77 6.22 20.34
CA ASP A 137 -9.74 5.32 21.02
C ASP A 137 -10.27 4.21 20.09
N GLY A 138 -9.82 4.16 18.83
CA GLY A 138 -10.26 3.20 17.83
C GLY A 138 -11.60 3.55 17.17
N THR A 139 -12.19 4.69 17.46
CA THR A 139 -13.44 5.14 16.81
C THR A 139 -13.18 5.78 15.45
N VAL A 140 -14.06 5.53 14.48
CA VAL A 140 -14.03 6.20 13.18
C VAL A 140 -14.50 7.64 13.37
N GLN A 141 -13.61 8.58 13.10
CA GLN A 141 -13.88 10.03 13.20
C GLN A 141 -14.41 10.62 11.91
N ALA A 142 -13.91 10.12 10.77
CA ALA A 142 -14.35 10.58 9.46
C ALA A 142 -14.15 9.48 8.39
N THR A 143 -14.98 9.55 7.36
CA THR A 143 -14.81 8.80 6.12
C THR A 143 -14.99 9.76 4.96
N VAL A 144 -14.03 9.79 4.04
CA VAL A 144 -14.04 10.66 2.85
C VAL A 144 -13.84 9.78 1.62
N GLU A 145 -14.61 10.04 0.58
CA GLU A 145 -14.47 9.39 -0.71
C GLU A 145 -13.83 10.36 -1.70
N GLY A 146 -13.01 9.84 -2.60
CA GLY A 146 -12.35 10.60 -3.65
C GLY A 146 -12.11 9.77 -4.89
N THR A 147 -11.61 10.41 -5.94
CA THR A 147 -11.15 9.76 -7.15
C THR A 147 -9.76 10.25 -7.47
N GLY A 148 -8.80 9.33 -7.50
CA GLY A 148 -7.40 9.64 -7.82
C GLY A 148 -7.07 9.32 -9.26
N ARG A 149 -6.08 10.02 -9.79
CA ARG A 149 -5.43 9.73 -11.07
C ARG A 149 -3.96 9.50 -10.83
N ALA A 150 -3.36 8.53 -11.51
CA ALA A 150 -1.92 8.35 -11.45
C ALA A 150 -1.33 8.14 -12.85
N THR A 151 -0.10 8.60 -13.00
CA THR A 151 0.71 8.41 -14.21
C THR A 151 1.97 7.66 -13.81
N ARG A 152 2.35 6.66 -14.60
CA ARG A 152 3.58 5.91 -14.31
C ARG A 152 4.79 6.82 -14.41
N LEU A 153 5.68 6.71 -13.44
CA LEU A 153 7.00 7.32 -13.49
C LEU A 153 7.92 6.42 -14.34
N PRO A 154 8.32 6.85 -15.54
CA PRO A 154 9.20 6.05 -16.39
C PRO A 154 10.62 6.01 -15.80
N ALA A 155 11.35 4.93 -16.10
CA ALA A 155 12.79 4.94 -15.92
C ALA A 155 13.41 5.75 -17.06
N GLU A 156 14.03 6.87 -16.73
CA GLU A 156 14.67 7.74 -17.72
C GLU A 156 16.18 7.67 -17.60
N SER A 157 16.86 7.63 -18.76
CA SER A 157 18.31 7.82 -18.87
C SER A 157 18.62 9.27 -19.23
N GLY A 158 18.01 10.22 -18.50
CA GLY A 158 18.23 11.63 -18.72
C GLY A 158 19.63 12.09 -18.26
N GLU A 159 20.11 13.22 -18.83
CA GLU A 159 21.32 13.85 -18.34
C GLU A 159 21.08 14.47 -16.93
N PRO A 160 22.11 14.48 -16.06
CA PRO A 160 21.97 15.08 -14.74
C PRO A 160 21.48 16.54 -14.80
N GLY A 161 20.46 16.86 -14.00
CA GLY A 161 19.86 18.20 -13.94
C GLY A 161 18.71 18.44 -14.90
N MET A 162 18.32 17.46 -15.73
CA MET A 162 17.08 17.53 -16.50
C MET A 162 15.88 17.22 -15.63
N PRO A 163 14.75 17.96 -15.73
CA PRO A 163 13.52 17.62 -15.05
C PRO A 163 13.01 16.25 -15.51
N LEU A 164 12.43 15.48 -14.60
CA LEU A 164 11.77 14.21 -14.96
C LEU A 164 10.53 14.48 -15.82
N ALA A 165 10.37 13.73 -16.90
CA ALA A 165 9.18 13.81 -17.71
C ALA A 165 7.93 13.37 -16.92
N GLY A 166 6.82 14.10 -17.09
CA GLY A 166 5.57 13.81 -16.38
C GLY A 166 5.50 14.31 -14.94
N PHE A 167 6.60 14.81 -14.38
CA PHE A 167 6.54 15.45 -13.07
C PHE A 167 5.87 16.82 -13.21
N PRO A 168 4.77 17.09 -12.48
CA PRO A 168 4.14 18.40 -12.50
C PRO A 168 5.13 19.46 -12.00
N THR A 169 5.21 20.58 -12.70
CA THR A 169 5.99 21.73 -12.22
C THR A 169 5.27 22.33 -11.03
N TRP A 170 5.77 22.01 -9.85
CA TRP A 170 5.29 22.60 -8.61
C TRP A 170 5.93 23.97 -8.42
N THR A 171 5.10 24.99 -8.36
CA THR A 171 5.55 26.34 -7.95
C THR A 171 5.28 26.44 -6.43
N PRO A 172 6.34 26.53 -5.60
CA PRO A 172 6.14 26.75 -4.17
C PRO A 172 5.27 27.98 -3.96
N ALA A 173 4.25 27.88 -3.10
CA ALA A 173 3.51 29.07 -2.69
C ALA A 173 4.50 30.08 -2.12
N THR A 174 4.51 31.29 -2.70
CA THR A 174 5.34 32.38 -2.18
C THR A 174 4.88 32.61 -0.75
N PRO A 175 5.81 32.52 0.24
CA PRO A 175 5.43 32.78 1.63
C PRO A 175 4.82 34.17 1.70
N GLU A 176 3.57 34.25 2.15
CA GLU A 176 2.88 35.52 2.37
C GLU A 176 3.73 36.35 3.33
N ALA A 177 4.18 37.51 2.87
CA ALA A 177 5.04 38.38 3.67
C ALA A 177 4.28 38.73 4.96
N ALA A 178 4.82 38.30 6.09
CA ALA A 178 4.26 38.62 7.40
C ALA A 178 4.06 40.13 7.49
N THR A 179 2.84 40.60 7.57
CA THR A 179 2.51 42.00 7.77
C THR A 179 3.06 42.42 9.13
N PRO A 180 3.99 43.41 9.20
CA PRO A 180 4.51 43.82 10.48
C PRO A 180 3.37 44.44 11.30
N THR A 181 3.11 43.85 12.46
CA THR A 181 2.17 44.40 13.46
C THR A 181 2.86 45.61 14.11
N THR A 182 2.32 46.78 13.86
CA THR A 182 2.69 48.05 14.52
C THR A 182 2.01 48.18 15.87
#